data_72b878080e8583f50cca03fbdea2c8f4
#
_entry.id   72b878080e8583f50cca03fbdea2c8f4
#
_cell.length_a   1.000
_cell.length_b   1.000
_cell.length_c   1.000
_cell.angle_alpha   90.00
_cell.angle_beta   90.00
_cell.angle_gamma   90.00
#
_symmetry.space_group_name_H-M   'P 1'
#
loop_
_entity.id
_entity.type
_entity.pdbx_description
1 polymer ?
#
loop_
_entity_poly.entity_id
_entity_poly.type
_entity_poly.pdbx_seq_one_letter_code
_entity_poly.pdbx_strand_id
1 'polypeptide(L)'
;MSKILVIEDEAAIRRVLIKIISEESDSYVVEEAENGLEGIKKFKDNDYDLVLCDIKMPKMDGVEVLEKAKKIKPEIPFVMISGHGDLDTAVNTMRLGAFDYISKPPDLNRLLNTVRNALDRKVLIVENKRLKKKVSKNYEMIGESDAITHIKKMIEKVAATNARVLITGPNGTGKELVAHWLHEKSDRSKSSLIEVNCAAIPSELIESELFGHVKGSFTGANKDRAGKFEAANNGTIFLDEIGDMSLSAQAKVLRALQENKIQRVGSDRDIKVNVRIIAATNKDLKKEIKEGRFREDLYHRLAVILIKVPALKDRIEDIPLLINYFTKKIALDQGVAQKEFLPEAIDLLKDYDWTGNIRELRNVVERLLILGENKVSKNDVKLFASK
;
A
#
# COMPACT_ATOMS: atom_id res chain seq x y z
N MET A 1 24.23 -12.07 -3.88
CA MET A 1 25.08 -12.55 -2.78
C MET A 1 24.49 -12.09 -1.46
N SER A 2 24.27 -12.99 -0.52
CA SER A 2 23.70 -12.67 0.80
C SER A 2 24.83 -12.53 1.81
N LYS A 3 24.86 -11.40 2.52
CA LYS A 3 25.90 -11.08 3.50
C LYS A 3 25.44 -11.42 4.92
N ILE A 4 26.14 -12.34 5.57
CA ILE A 4 25.76 -12.89 6.88
C ILE A 4 26.82 -12.51 7.90
N LEU A 5 26.40 -11.99 9.06
CA LEU A 5 27.30 -11.69 10.17
C LEU A 5 27.15 -12.76 11.26
N VAL A 6 28.27 -13.38 11.66
CA VAL A 6 28.34 -14.32 12.79
C VAL A 6 29.05 -13.63 13.96
N ILE A 7 28.35 -13.48 15.09
CA ILE A 7 28.88 -12.87 16.32
C ILE A 7 28.98 -13.99 17.38
N GLU A 8 30.17 -14.39 17.70
CA GLU A 8 30.47 -15.54 18.58
C GLU A 8 31.85 -15.34 19.21
N ASP A 9 31.99 -15.44 20.52
CA ASP A 9 33.25 -15.23 21.19
C ASP A 9 34.20 -16.45 21.15
N GLU A 10 33.62 -17.66 21.13
CA GLU A 10 34.39 -18.90 21.03
C GLU A 10 34.90 -19.13 19.59
N ALA A 11 36.20 -18.94 19.36
CA ALA A 11 36.81 -19.07 18.04
C ALA A 11 36.59 -20.45 17.37
N ALA A 12 36.49 -21.53 18.13
CA ALA A 12 36.18 -22.86 17.58
C ALA A 12 34.76 -22.96 17.02
N ILE A 13 33.78 -22.50 17.79
CA ILE A 13 32.36 -22.50 17.37
C ILE A 13 32.18 -21.55 16.20
N ARG A 14 32.76 -20.34 16.28
CA ARG A 14 32.67 -19.33 15.21
C ARG A 14 33.15 -19.89 13.86
N ARG A 15 34.34 -20.56 13.85
CA ARG A 15 34.88 -21.18 12.63
C ARG A 15 33.95 -22.28 12.06
N VAL A 16 33.38 -23.11 12.95
CA VAL A 16 32.46 -24.17 12.53
C VAL A 16 31.19 -23.58 11.90
N LEU A 17 30.58 -22.57 12.53
CA LEU A 17 29.40 -21.88 11.99
C LEU A 17 29.69 -21.26 10.64
N ILE A 18 30.81 -20.54 10.50
CA ILE A 18 31.20 -19.93 9.23
C ILE A 18 31.38 -20.98 8.14
N LYS A 19 32.09 -22.07 8.45
CA LYS A 19 32.31 -23.17 7.50
C LYS A 19 31.01 -23.76 7.02
N ILE A 20 30.11 -24.16 7.96
CA ILE A 20 28.80 -24.73 7.63
C ILE A 20 27.98 -23.80 6.74
N ILE A 21 27.92 -22.50 7.05
CA ILE A 21 27.11 -21.55 6.30
C ILE A 21 27.73 -21.26 4.92
N SER A 22 29.06 -21.15 4.85
CA SER A 22 29.77 -20.90 3.59
C SER A 22 29.71 -22.09 2.60
N GLU A 23 29.72 -23.32 3.15
CA GLU A 23 29.61 -24.54 2.33
C GLU A 23 28.17 -24.78 1.81
N GLU A 24 27.13 -24.12 2.42
CA GLU A 24 25.75 -24.27 2.01
C GLU A 24 25.46 -23.66 0.63
N SER A 25 26.10 -22.51 0.33
CA SER A 25 25.91 -21.82 -0.97
C SER A 25 27.05 -20.87 -1.28
N ASP A 26 27.55 -20.93 -2.51
CA ASP A 26 28.55 -19.96 -3.03
C ASP A 26 28.06 -18.51 -3.04
N SER A 27 26.76 -18.32 -2.88
CA SER A 27 26.14 -16.98 -2.81
C SER A 27 26.20 -16.34 -1.42
N TYR A 28 26.67 -17.05 -0.39
CA TYR A 28 26.74 -16.55 0.98
C TYR A 28 28.14 -16.01 1.25
N VAL A 29 28.18 -14.75 1.70
CA VAL A 29 29.40 -14.09 2.19
C VAL A 29 29.29 -13.96 3.70
N VAL A 30 30.11 -14.67 4.44
CA VAL A 30 30.06 -14.69 5.90
C VAL A 30 31.18 -13.84 6.47
N GLU A 31 30.82 -12.86 7.30
CA GLU A 31 31.73 -12.07 8.12
C GLU A 31 31.59 -12.46 9.60
N GLU A 32 32.67 -12.31 10.36
CA GLU A 32 32.69 -12.66 11.77
C GLU A 32 32.90 -11.46 12.68
N ALA A 33 32.48 -11.57 13.93
CA ALA A 33 32.82 -10.68 15.03
C ALA A 33 33.05 -11.50 16.31
N GLU A 34 34.06 -11.12 17.09
CA GLU A 34 34.51 -11.88 18.28
C GLU A 34 33.78 -11.51 19.57
N ASN A 35 32.94 -10.49 19.55
CA ASN A 35 32.14 -10.03 20.69
C ASN A 35 31.02 -9.08 20.22
N GLY A 36 30.06 -8.81 21.11
CA GLY A 36 28.92 -7.96 20.80
C GLY A 36 29.25 -6.52 20.42
N LEU A 37 30.35 -5.92 20.98
CA LEU A 37 30.78 -4.55 20.64
C LEU A 37 31.29 -4.45 19.20
N GLU A 38 32.09 -5.41 18.77
CA GLU A 38 32.58 -5.50 17.40
C GLU A 38 31.40 -5.79 16.44
N GLY A 39 30.53 -6.73 16.84
CA GLY A 39 29.34 -7.10 16.08
C GLY A 39 28.44 -5.90 15.78
N ILE A 40 28.09 -5.10 16.80
CA ILE A 40 27.23 -3.93 16.60
C ILE A 40 27.93 -2.83 15.80
N LYS A 41 29.26 -2.68 15.90
CA LYS A 41 30.02 -1.76 15.07
C LYS A 41 29.97 -2.17 13.60
N LYS A 42 30.30 -3.41 13.27
CA LYS A 42 30.23 -3.95 11.90
C LYS A 42 28.80 -3.84 11.35
N PHE A 43 27.78 -4.14 12.16
CA PHE A 43 26.36 -4.04 11.79
C PHE A 43 25.93 -2.62 11.43
N LYS A 44 26.50 -1.60 12.08
CA LYS A 44 26.22 -0.20 11.74
C LYS A 44 26.85 0.21 10.42
N ASP A 45 28.11 -0.20 10.23
CA ASP A 45 28.97 0.27 9.14
C ASP A 45 28.69 -0.47 7.81
N ASN A 46 28.08 -1.66 7.88
CA ASN A 46 27.80 -2.50 6.72
C ASN A 46 26.34 -2.93 6.65
N ASP A 47 25.92 -3.38 5.46
CA ASP A 47 24.60 -3.98 5.24
C ASP A 47 24.71 -5.51 5.25
N TYR A 48 24.01 -6.12 6.18
CA TYR A 48 23.88 -7.58 6.30
C TYR A 48 22.47 -8.04 5.95
N ASP A 49 22.35 -9.30 5.52
CA ASP A 49 21.10 -9.94 5.20
C ASP A 49 20.57 -10.79 6.35
N LEU A 50 21.47 -11.24 7.23
CA LEU A 50 21.19 -12.06 8.40
C LEU A 50 22.27 -11.83 9.43
N VAL A 51 21.93 -11.90 10.71
CA VAL A 51 22.88 -11.97 11.82
C VAL A 51 22.63 -13.24 12.62
N LEU A 52 23.67 -14.05 12.83
CA LEU A 52 23.70 -15.10 13.85
C LEU A 52 24.47 -14.56 15.05
N CYS A 53 23.88 -14.59 16.23
CA CYS A 53 24.47 -13.99 17.40
C CYS A 53 24.40 -14.94 18.61
N ASP A 54 25.55 -15.25 19.20
CA ASP A 54 25.56 -15.90 20.50
C ASP A 54 24.98 -14.98 21.58
N ILE A 55 24.32 -15.55 22.55
CA ILE A 55 23.72 -14.81 23.66
C ILE A 55 24.78 -14.46 24.71
N LYS A 56 25.59 -15.45 25.13
CA LYS A 56 26.53 -15.27 26.23
C LYS A 56 27.92 -14.90 25.70
N MET A 57 28.20 -13.61 25.63
CA MET A 57 29.48 -13.10 25.18
C MET A 57 30.04 -12.05 26.16
N PRO A 58 31.36 -11.92 26.27
CA PRO A 58 32.00 -10.88 27.07
C PRO A 58 31.79 -9.48 26.47
N LYS A 59 31.88 -8.44 27.28
CA LYS A 59 31.77 -7.01 26.96
C LYS A 59 30.36 -6.54 26.64
N MET A 60 29.62 -7.25 25.81
CA MET A 60 28.22 -6.97 25.42
C MET A 60 27.56 -8.29 25.05
N ASP A 61 26.48 -8.64 25.73
CA ASP A 61 25.77 -9.87 25.47
C ASP A 61 24.90 -9.77 24.19
N GLY A 62 24.48 -10.93 23.68
CA GLY A 62 23.71 -11.00 22.43
C GLY A 62 22.33 -10.38 22.53
N VAL A 63 21.71 -10.31 23.72
CA VAL A 63 20.42 -9.66 23.94
C VAL A 63 20.54 -8.16 23.76
N GLU A 64 21.59 -7.55 24.35
CA GLU A 64 21.88 -6.14 24.14
C GLU A 64 22.21 -5.80 22.68
N VAL A 65 22.94 -6.71 21.99
CA VAL A 65 23.22 -6.56 20.54
C VAL A 65 21.90 -6.54 19.75
N LEU A 66 21.01 -7.48 20.02
CA LEU A 66 19.69 -7.57 19.36
C LEU A 66 18.88 -6.29 19.57
N GLU A 67 18.77 -5.80 20.82
CA GLU A 67 18.00 -4.59 21.12
C GLU A 67 18.54 -3.35 20.39
N LYS A 68 19.88 -3.17 20.39
CA LYS A 68 20.52 -2.05 19.70
C LYS A 68 20.38 -2.17 18.18
N ALA A 69 20.56 -3.36 17.64
CA ALA A 69 20.45 -3.62 16.21
C ALA A 69 19.00 -3.39 15.70
N LYS A 70 17.99 -3.83 16.46
CA LYS A 70 16.57 -3.62 16.09
C LYS A 70 16.14 -2.15 16.11
N LYS A 71 16.79 -1.29 16.90
CA LYS A 71 16.59 0.16 16.84
C LYS A 71 17.20 0.81 15.60
N ILE A 72 18.27 0.21 15.02
CA ILE A 72 19.01 0.75 13.87
C ILE A 72 18.42 0.25 12.55
N LYS A 73 18.30 -1.08 12.38
CA LYS A 73 17.80 -1.76 11.17
C LYS A 73 16.82 -2.87 11.59
N PRO A 74 15.55 -2.53 11.89
CA PRO A 74 14.58 -3.48 12.47
C PRO A 74 14.21 -4.64 11.52
N GLU A 75 14.42 -4.47 10.22
CA GLU A 75 14.10 -5.45 9.18
C GLU A 75 15.11 -6.61 9.10
N ILE A 76 16.34 -6.44 9.59
CA ILE A 76 17.35 -7.48 9.49
C ILE A 76 17.01 -8.62 10.46
N PRO A 77 16.88 -9.87 9.97
CA PRO A 77 16.63 -11.01 10.84
C PRO A 77 17.86 -11.31 11.72
N PHE A 78 17.58 -11.63 12.99
CA PHE A 78 18.56 -12.10 13.97
C PHE A 78 18.20 -13.50 14.40
N VAL A 79 19.13 -14.44 14.26
CA VAL A 79 19.03 -15.79 14.83
C VAL A 79 19.92 -15.84 16.05
N MET A 80 19.32 -16.12 17.20
CA MET A 80 20.05 -16.19 18.48
C MET A 80 20.54 -17.62 18.70
N ILE A 81 21.80 -17.75 19.15
CA ILE A 81 22.42 -19.06 19.47
C ILE A 81 22.73 -19.07 20.96
N SER A 82 22.50 -20.17 21.67
CA SER A 82 22.80 -20.26 23.11
C SER A 82 23.19 -21.67 23.55
N GLY A 83 24.17 -21.74 24.43
CA GLY A 83 24.68 -22.99 25.00
C GLY A 83 23.85 -23.60 26.14
N HIS A 84 22.92 -22.84 26.73
CA HIS A 84 22.05 -23.33 27.80
C HIS A 84 20.60 -23.10 27.41
N GLY A 85 19.80 -24.16 27.49
CA GLY A 85 18.37 -24.16 27.17
C GLY A 85 17.53 -23.42 28.22
N ASP A 86 17.85 -22.15 28.48
CA ASP A 86 17.03 -21.27 29.30
C ASP A 86 15.83 -20.79 28.47
N LEU A 87 14.68 -21.41 28.75
CA LEU A 87 13.43 -21.10 28.06
C LEU A 87 13.04 -19.63 28.22
N ASP A 88 13.34 -19.03 29.37
CA ASP A 88 13.05 -17.63 29.64
C ASP A 88 13.85 -16.68 28.75
N THR A 89 15.13 -16.99 28.52
CA THR A 89 15.98 -16.22 27.59
C THR A 89 15.53 -16.38 26.16
N ALA A 90 15.12 -17.56 25.72
CA ALA A 90 14.57 -17.79 24.38
C ALA A 90 13.27 -16.99 24.19
N VAL A 91 12.33 -17.04 25.13
CA VAL A 91 11.08 -16.27 25.08
C VAL A 91 11.36 -14.76 25.06
N ASN A 92 12.32 -14.29 25.86
CA ASN A 92 12.68 -12.87 25.90
C ASN A 92 13.27 -12.39 24.56
N THR A 93 14.20 -13.13 23.96
CA THR A 93 14.80 -12.77 22.67
C THR A 93 13.76 -12.75 21.55
N MET A 94 12.80 -13.69 21.54
CA MET A 94 11.69 -13.68 20.59
C MET A 94 10.77 -12.46 20.78
N ARG A 95 10.50 -12.03 22.02
CA ARG A 95 9.73 -10.79 22.32
C ARG A 95 10.46 -9.54 21.85
N LEU A 96 11.78 -9.52 21.91
CA LEU A 96 12.63 -8.42 21.43
C LEU A 96 12.76 -8.40 19.90
N GLY A 97 12.19 -9.37 19.20
CA GLY A 97 12.11 -9.41 17.74
C GLY A 97 13.21 -10.23 17.08
N ALA A 98 13.80 -11.20 17.77
CA ALA A 98 14.59 -12.23 17.12
C ALA A 98 13.75 -13.00 16.08
N PHE A 99 14.40 -13.48 15.03
CA PHE A 99 13.75 -14.32 14.01
C PHE A 99 13.55 -15.75 14.50
N ASP A 100 14.59 -16.31 15.12
CA ASP A 100 14.57 -17.66 15.70
C ASP A 100 15.64 -17.77 16.81
N TYR A 101 15.55 -18.85 17.55
CA TYR A 101 16.47 -19.25 18.62
C TYR A 101 16.95 -20.69 18.40
N ILE A 102 18.26 -20.92 18.48
CA ILE A 102 18.91 -22.22 18.27
C ILE A 102 19.77 -22.55 19.48
N SER A 103 19.59 -23.75 20.08
CA SER A 103 20.44 -24.26 21.16
C SER A 103 21.78 -24.81 20.63
N LYS A 104 22.85 -24.60 21.38
CA LYS A 104 24.16 -25.24 21.14
C LYS A 104 24.16 -26.67 21.76
N PRO A 105 24.75 -27.67 21.11
CA PRO A 105 25.28 -27.64 19.74
C PRO A 105 24.13 -27.57 18.71
N PRO A 106 24.25 -26.71 17.67
CA PRO A 106 23.20 -26.59 16.70
C PRO A 106 23.07 -27.86 15.85
N ASP A 107 21.83 -28.33 15.68
CA ASP A 107 21.53 -29.32 14.64
C ASP A 107 21.76 -28.69 13.27
N LEU A 108 22.53 -29.34 12.41
CA LEU A 108 22.92 -28.84 11.11
C LEU A 108 21.72 -28.48 10.23
N ASN A 109 20.75 -29.39 10.14
CA ASN A 109 19.59 -29.18 9.29
C ASN A 109 18.72 -28.03 9.82
N ARG A 110 18.55 -27.93 11.15
CA ARG A 110 17.82 -26.83 11.77
C ARG A 110 18.50 -25.50 11.53
N LEU A 111 19.82 -25.41 11.69
CA LEU A 111 20.57 -24.19 11.44
C LEU A 111 20.42 -23.72 9.99
N LEU A 112 20.68 -24.60 9.03
CA LEU A 112 20.61 -24.27 7.60
C LEU A 112 19.19 -23.90 7.17
N ASN A 113 18.18 -24.62 7.63
CA ASN A 113 16.77 -24.27 7.35
C ASN A 113 16.39 -22.90 7.94
N THR A 114 16.86 -22.59 9.16
CA THR A 114 16.61 -21.29 9.79
C THR A 114 17.31 -20.16 9.01
N VAL A 115 18.54 -20.37 8.56
CA VAL A 115 19.28 -19.40 7.72
C VAL A 115 18.54 -19.13 6.42
N ARG A 116 18.12 -20.17 5.68
CA ARG A 116 17.34 -20.04 4.44
C ARG A 116 16.05 -19.26 4.66
N ASN A 117 15.25 -19.67 5.64
CA ASN A 117 13.96 -19.03 5.96
C ASN A 117 14.13 -17.56 6.36
N ALA A 118 15.20 -17.23 7.09
CA ALA A 118 15.49 -15.86 7.51
C ALA A 118 15.86 -14.96 6.30
N LEU A 119 16.66 -15.48 5.37
CA LEU A 119 17.05 -14.78 4.14
C LEU A 119 15.85 -14.58 3.22
N ASP A 120 15.03 -15.63 3.01
CA ASP A 120 13.81 -15.56 2.19
C ASP A 120 12.83 -14.51 2.73
N ARG A 121 12.63 -14.48 4.06
CA ARG A 121 11.79 -13.45 4.69
C ARG A 121 12.29 -12.05 4.43
N LYS A 122 13.61 -11.82 4.48
CA LYS A 122 14.19 -10.50 4.16
C LYS A 122 13.92 -10.12 2.71
N VAL A 123 14.14 -11.01 1.76
CA VAL A 123 13.86 -10.78 0.34
C VAL A 123 12.41 -10.36 0.14
N LEU A 124 11.46 -11.09 0.73
CA LEU A 124 10.03 -10.78 0.67
C LEU A 124 9.69 -9.40 1.28
N ILE A 125 10.32 -9.02 2.41
CA ILE A 125 10.12 -7.71 3.02
C ILE A 125 10.64 -6.59 2.13
N VAL A 126 11.83 -6.75 1.54
CA VAL A 126 12.44 -5.76 0.64
C VAL A 126 11.63 -5.62 -0.64
N GLU A 127 11.19 -6.74 -1.22
CA GLU A 127 10.35 -6.74 -2.42
C GLU A 127 8.98 -6.11 -2.16
N ASN A 128 8.34 -6.42 -1.04
CA ASN A 128 7.10 -5.79 -0.62
C ASN A 128 7.26 -4.27 -0.44
N LYS A 129 8.35 -3.82 0.19
CA LYS A 129 8.69 -2.38 0.30
C LYS A 129 8.90 -1.75 -1.08
N ARG A 130 9.57 -2.45 -2.00
CA ARG A 130 9.81 -1.96 -3.37
C ARG A 130 8.51 -1.88 -4.17
N LEU A 131 7.66 -2.91 -4.07
CA LEU A 131 6.34 -2.93 -4.71
C LEU A 131 5.44 -1.83 -4.14
N LYS A 132 5.40 -1.66 -2.83
CA LYS A 132 4.67 -0.55 -2.18
C LYS A 132 5.17 0.81 -2.65
N LYS A 133 6.50 1.03 -2.76
CA LYS A 133 7.06 2.27 -3.31
C LYS A 133 6.74 2.49 -4.78
N LYS A 134 6.66 1.43 -5.60
CA LYS A 134 6.22 1.55 -7.00
C LYS A 134 4.75 1.94 -7.09
N VAL A 135 3.90 1.36 -6.24
CA VAL A 135 2.47 1.69 -6.18
C VAL A 135 2.28 3.11 -5.69
N SER A 136 2.93 3.54 -4.59
CA SER A 136 2.78 4.90 -4.03
C SER A 136 3.27 6.00 -4.97
N LYS A 137 4.33 5.78 -5.76
CA LYS A 137 4.78 6.73 -6.79
C LYS A 137 3.74 6.99 -7.90
N ASN A 138 2.74 6.12 -8.04
CA ASN A 138 1.66 6.31 -9.01
C ASN A 138 0.56 7.26 -8.53
N TYR A 139 0.53 7.64 -7.25
CA TYR A 139 -0.54 8.45 -6.64
C TYR A 139 -0.07 9.85 -6.23
N GLU A 140 0.70 10.52 -7.10
CA GLU A 140 1.12 11.90 -6.84
C GLU A 140 0.00 12.88 -7.21
N MET A 141 -0.40 13.76 -6.26
CA MET A 141 -1.44 14.76 -6.47
C MET A 141 -0.81 16.05 -7.02
N ILE A 142 -0.87 16.21 -8.36
CA ILE A 142 -0.34 17.34 -9.09
C ILE A 142 -1.39 18.44 -9.14
N GLY A 143 -0.95 19.69 -8.91
CA GLY A 143 -1.73 20.91 -8.95
C GLY A 143 -1.36 21.85 -7.79
N GLU A 144 -1.43 23.13 -8.06
CA GLU A 144 -1.12 24.24 -7.14
C GLU A 144 -2.29 25.22 -7.01
N SER A 145 -3.39 24.99 -7.76
CA SER A 145 -4.60 25.79 -7.65
C SER A 145 -5.12 25.84 -6.20
N ASP A 146 -5.79 26.92 -5.85
CA ASP A 146 -6.35 27.13 -4.52
C ASP A 146 -7.27 25.97 -4.10
N ALA A 147 -8.05 25.44 -5.05
CA ALA A 147 -8.96 24.33 -4.83
C ALA A 147 -8.19 23.04 -4.47
N ILE A 148 -7.11 22.72 -5.19
CA ILE A 148 -6.29 21.53 -4.91
C ILE A 148 -5.48 21.72 -3.61
N THR A 149 -4.96 22.91 -3.38
CA THR A 149 -4.27 23.24 -2.14
C THR A 149 -5.19 23.09 -0.93
N HIS A 150 -6.46 23.54 -1.04
CA HIS A 150 -7.47 23.33 0.00
C HIS A 150 -7.73 21.83 0.26
N ILE A 151 -7.88 21.02 -0.81
CA ILE A 151 -8.06 19.57 -0.69
C ILE A 151 -6.85 18.92 0.01
N LYS A 152 -5.62 19.28 -0.36
CA LYS A 152 -4.40 18.79 0.30
C LYS A 152 -4.41 19.09 1.80
N LYS A 153 -4.75 20.31 2.19
CA LYS A 153 -4.89 20.71 3.61
C LYS A 153 -6.01 19.96 4.34
N MET A 154 -7.15 19.72 3.68
CA MET A 154 -8.23 18.91 4.25
C MET A 154 -7.78 17.47 4.49
N ILE A 155 -7.11 16.85 3.52
CA ILE A 155 -6.58 15.49 3.64
C ILE A 155 -5.63 15.40 4.83
N GLU A 156 -4.73 16.35 5.02
CA GLU A 156 -3.79 16.36 6.16
C GLU A 156 -4.49 16.39 7.52
N LYS A 157 -5.55 17.17 7.65
CA LYS A 157 -6.33 17.24 8.88
C LYS A 157 -7.16 15.99 9.14
N VAL A 158 -7.71 15.38 8.09
CA VAL A 158 -8.68 14.28 8.21
C VAL A 158 -7.99 12.91 8.23
N ALA A 159 -6.83 12.78 7.62
CA ALA A 159 -6.14 11.50 7.45
C ALA A 159 -5.84 10.81 8.81
N ALA A 160 -5.37 11.57 9.81
CA ALA A 160 -5.07 11.07 11.15
C ALA A 160 -6.31 10.64 11.98
N THR A 161 -7.52 10.88 11.46
CA THR A 161 -8.76 10.51 12.12
C THR A 161 -9.37 9.24 11.52
N ASN A 162 -10.27 8.59 12.26
CA ASN A 162 -11.11 7.52 11.73
C ASN A 162 -12.42 8.04 11.09
N ALA A 163 -12.53 9.34 10.85
CA ALA A 163 -13.71 9.93 10.24
C ALA A 163 -13.99 9.34 8.85
N ARG A 164 -15.26 9.12 8.58
CA ARG A 164 -15.75 8.70 7.26
C ARG A 164 -15.68 9.88 6.31
N VAL A 165 -15.26 9.63 5.08
CA VAL A 165 -15.09 10.66 4.06
C VAL A 165 -15.92 10.28 2.83
N LEU A 166 -16.74 11.22 2.38
CA LEU A 166 -17.43 11.15 1.10
C LEU A 166 -16.76 12.11 0.11
N ILE A 167 -16.23 11.56 -0.98
CA ILE A 167 -15.56 12.30 -2.05
C ILE A 167 -16.55 12.47 -3.21
N THR A 168 -16.79 13.69 -3.63
CA THR A 168 -17.69 13.98 -4.75
C THR A 168 -16.95 14.73 -5.86
N GLY A 169 -17.36 14.54 -7.10
CA GLY A 169 -16.81 15.26 -8.25
C GLY A 169 -16.99 14.49 -9.55
N PRO A 170 -16.85 15.16 -10.70
CA PRO A 170 -17.03 14.54 -12.02
C PRO A 170 -16.07 13.36 -12.26
N ASN A 171 -16.38 12.55 -13.28
CA ASN A 171 -15.51 11.43 -13.66
C ASN A 171 -14.15 11.93 -14.14
N GLY A 172 -13.09 11.18 -13.81
CA GLY A 172 -11.72 11.50 -14.24
C GLY A 172 -11.05 12.67 -13.52
N THR A 173 -11.64 13.22 -12.43
CA THR A 173 -11.06 14.34 -11.66
C THR A 173 -9.99 13.93 -10.67
N GLY A 174 -9.87 12.62 -10.36
CA GLY A 174 -8.89 12.09 -9.40
C GLY A 174 -9.45 11.80 -8.01
N LYS A 175 -10.74 11.44 -7.88
CA LYS A 175 -11.38 11.01 -6.61
C LYS A 175 -10.62 9.88 -5.94
N GLU A 176 -10.20 8.87 -6.72
CA GLU A 176 -9.37 7.74 -6.26
C GLU A 176 -8.05 8.21 -5.62
N LEU A 177 -7.37 9.19 -6.23
CA LEU A 177 -6.13 9.76 -5.71
C LEU A 177 -6.32 10.40 -4.33
N VAL A 178 -7.45 11.08 -4.10
CA VAL A 178 -7.82 11.63 -2.79
C VAL A 178 -7.99 10.51 -1.75
N ALA A 179 -8.64 9.40 -2.13
CA ALA A 179 -8.84 8.25 -1.24
C ALA A 179 -7.50 7.59 -0.86
N HIS A 180 -6.59 7.41 -1.84
CA HIS A 180 -5.24 6.91 -1.59
C HIS A 180 -4.46 7.81 -0.61
N TRP A 181 -4.47 9.12 -0.82
CA TRP A 181 -3.79 10.06 0.08
C TRP A 181 -4.36 10.07 1.49
N LEU A 182 -5.69 9.96 1.65
CA LEU A 182 -6.33 9.81 2.95
C LEU A 182 -5.88 8.54 3.68
N HIS A 183 -5.66 7.45 2.94
CA HIS A 183 -5.16 6.20 3.53
C HIS A 183 -3.67 6.29 3.84
N GLU A 184 -2.84 6.72 2.90
CA GLU A 184 -1.37 6.79 3.06
C GLU A 184 -0.93 7.71 4.20
N LYS A 185 -1.66 8.83 4.42
CA LYS A 185 -1.37 9.77 5.50
C LYS A 185 -2.06 9.41 6.82
N SER A 186 -2.74 8.26 6.91
CA SER A 186 -3.45 7.79 8.11
C SER A 186 -2.60 6.86 8.98
N ASP A 187 -3.04 6.66 10.23
CA ASP A 187 -2.47 5.66 11.13
C ASP A 187 -2.62 4.23 10.60
N ARG A 188 -3.51 4.03 9.61
CA ARG A 188 -3.76 2.75 8.92
C ARG A 188 -2.93 2.55 7.65
N SER A 189 -1.98 3.43 7.34
CA SER A 189 -1.14 3.39 6.12
C SER A 189 -0.33 2.09 5.95
N LYS A 190 -0.05 1.38 7.04
CA LYS A 190 0.62 0.07 7.02
C LYS A 190 -0.33 -1.10 6.78
N SER A 191 -1.63 -0.88 6.95
CA SER A 191 -2.68 -1.88 6.74
C SER A 191 -3.17 -1.86 5.28
N SER A 192 -4.10 -2.76 4.93
CA SER A 192 -4.62 -2.85 3.56
C SER A 192 -5.57 -1.68 3.23
N LEU A 193 -5.44 -1.14 2.02
CA LEU A 193 -6.47 -0.38 1.33
C LEU A 193 -7.17 -1.33 0.36
N ILE A 194 -8.45 -1.60 0.59
CA ILE A 194 -9.27 -2.44 -0.29
C ILE A 194 -10.16 -1.53 -1.11
N GLU A 195 -10.00 -1.59 -2.42
CA GLU A 195 -10.75 -0.78 -3.38
C GLU A 195 -11.87 -1.60 -4.01
N VAL A 196 -13.05 -1.01 -4.10
CA VAL A 196 -14.23 -1.61 -4.71
C VAL A 196 -14.91 -0.57 -5.60
N ASN A 197 -14.91 -0.82 -6.90
CA ASN A 197 -15.69 -0.03 -7.83
C ASN A 197 -17.10 -0.63 -7.92
N CYS A 198 -18.09 0.05 -7.30
CA CYS A 198 -19.46 -0.44 -7.21
C CYS A 198 -20.17 -0.47 -8.56
N ALA A 199 -19.79 0.39 -9.51
CA ALA A 199 -20.35 0.41 -10.84
C ALA A 199 -19.85 -0.74 -11.74
N ALA A 200 -18.67 -1.31 -11.43
CA ALA A 200 -18.08 -2.39 -12.21
C ALA A 200 -18.60 -3.79 -11.83
N ILE A 201 -19.32 -3.90 -10.71
CA ILE A 201 -19.82 -5.18 -10.20
C ILE A 201 -21.32 -5.28 -10.51
N PRO A 202 -21.80 -6.37 -11.14
CA PRO A 202 -23.24 -6.59 -11.32
C PRO A 202 -24.01 -6.50 -10.00
N SER A 203 -25.19 -5.90 -10.03
CA SER A 203 -26.01 -5.62 -8.84
C SER A 203 -26.31 -6.87 -7.99
N GLU A 204 -26.46 -8.03 -8.65
CA GLU A 204 -26.71 -9.31 -7.97
C GLU A 204 -25.48 -9.87 -7.24
N LEU A 205 -24.28 -9.48 -7.66
CA LEU A 205 -23.02 -9.98 -7.10
C LEU A 205 -22.38 -9.05 -6.07
N ILE A 206 -22.79 -7.77 -6.02
CA ILE A 206 -22.16 -6.76 -5.18
C ILE A 206 -22.20 -7.11 -3.69
N GLU A 207 -23.31 -7.70 -3.21
CA GLU A 207 -23.41 -8.15 -1.83
C GLU A 207 -22.42 -9.27 -1.51
N SER A 208 -22.33 -10.26 -2.39
CA SER A 208 -21.39 -11.37 -2.26
C SER A 208 -19.92 -10.92 -2.31
N GLU A 209 -19.59 -9.95 -3.16
CA GLU A 209 -18.23 -9.39 -3.23
C GLU A 209 -17.89 -8.57 -1.97
N LEU A 210 -18.82 -7.72 -1.50
CA LEU A 210 -18.57 -6.87 -0.33
C LEU A 210 -18.54 -7.66 0.98
N PHE A 211 -19.51 -8.56 1.19
CA PHE A 211 -19.72 -9.21 2.48
C PHE A 211 -19.31 -10.68 2.52
N GLY A 212 -19.00 -11.28 1.35
CA GLY A 212 -18.75 -12.71 1.23
C GLY A 212 -20.01 -13.54 1.19
N HIS A 213 -19.85 -14.84 1.01
CA HIS A 213 -20.96 -15.79 0.98
C HIS A 213 -20.56 -17.14 1.59
N VAL A 214 -21.55 -17.89 2.02
CA VAL A 214 -21.39 -19.30 2.41
C VAL A 214 -21.77 -20.22 1.27
N LYS A 215 -21.23 -21.42 1.23
CA LYS A 215 -21.55 -22.44 0.24
C LYS A 215 -23.06 -22.65 0.16
N GLY A 216 -23.61 -22.70 -1.07
CA GLY A 216 -25.03 -22.95 -1.33
C GLY A 216 -25.95 -21.74 -1.18
N SER A 217 -25.46 -20.53 -0.91
CA SER A 217 -26.25 -19.32 -0.72
C SER A 217 -26.92 -18.80 -2.01
N PHE A 218 -26.37 -19.14 -3.18
CA PHE A 218 -26.97 -18.88 -4.51
C PHE A 218 -26.40 -19.87 -5.54
N THR A 219 -26.98 -19.89 -6.74
CA THR A 219 -26.51 -20.73 -7.85
C THR A 219 -25.09 -20.32 -8.25
N GLY A 220 -24.11 -21.22 -8.03
CA GLY A 220 -22.69 -20.95 -8.26
C GLY A 220 -21.85 -20.75 -6.98
N ALA A 221 -22.46 -20.69 -5.80
CA ALA A 221 -21.75 -20.62 -4.52
C ALA A 221 -21.18 -21.99 -4.11
N ASN A 222 -20.13 -22.44 -4.78
CA ASN A 222 -19.54 -23.78 -4.59
C ASN A 222 -18.69 -23.91 -3.31
N LYS A 223 -18.25 -22.82 -2.72
CA LYS A 223 -17.40 -22.76 -1.51
C LYS A 223 -17.69 -21.49 -0.73
N ASP A 224 -17.29 -21.48 0.54
CA ASP A 224 -17.27 -20.26 1.35
C ASP A 224 -16.25 -19.27 0.79
N ARG A 225 -16.63 -17.97 0.74
CA ARG A 225 -15.73 -16.90 0.32
C ARG A 225 -15.85 -15.69 1.24
N ALA A 226 -14.70 -15.20 1.73
CA ALA A 226 -14.63 -13.96 2.50
C ALA A 226 -14.87 -12.76 1.59
N GLY A 227 -15.54 -11.73 2.12
CA GLY A 227 -15.85 -10.50 1.40
C GLY A 227 -14.77 -9.43 1.55
N LYS A 228 -14.94 -8.33 0.79
CA LYS A 228 -14.02 -7.18 0.82
C LYS A 228 -13.96 -6.49 2.18
N PHE A 229 -15.06 -6.46 2.95
CA PHE A 229 -15.05 -5.93 4.31
C PHE A 229 -14.20 -6.77 5.27
N GLU A 230 -14.20 -8.09 5.14
CA GLU A 230 -13.32 -8.97 5.91
C GLU A 230 -11.85 -8.74 5.54
N ALA A 231 -11.55 -8.60 4.23
CA ALA A 231 -10.20 -8.33 3.72
C ALA A 231 -9.67 -6.95 4.15
N ALA A 232 -10.57 -5.96 4.35
CA ALA A 232 -10.25 -4.62 4.81
C ALA A 232 -10.11 -4.50 6.34
N ASN A 233 -10.26 -5.60 7.09
CA ASN A 233 -10.25 -5.54 8.55
C ASN A 233 -8.95 -4.93 9.09
N ASN A 234 -9.06 -4.02 10.05
CA ASN A 234 -8.00 -3.16 10.59
C ASN A 234 -7.36 -2.19 9.57
N GLY A 235 -7.89 -2.12 8.34
CA GLY A 235 -7.44 -1.26 7.26
C GLY A 235 -8.50 -0.24 6.86
N THR A 236 -8.52 0.05 5.55
CA THR A 236 -9.45 1.00 4.92
C THR A 236 -10.14 0.32 3.74
N ILE A 237 -11.45 0.53 3.59
CA ILE A 237 -12.19 0.20 2.37
C ILE A 237 -12.52 1.50 1.63
N PHE A 238 -12.25 1.52 0.34
CA PHE A 238 -12.63 2.59 -0.58
C PHE A 238 -13.74 2.08 -1.50
N LEU A 239 -14.93 2.68 -1.38
CA LEU A 239 -16.11 2.38 -2.18
C LEU A 239 -16.25 3.44 -3.27
N ASP A 240 -15.74 3.16 -4.47
CA ASP A 240 -15.88 4.06 -5.61
C ASP A 240 -17.23 3.86 -6.28
N GLU A 241 -17.79 4.96 -6.79
CA GLU A 241 -19.11 5.07 -7.40
C GLU A 241 -20.23 4.44 -6.54
N ILE A 242 -20.24 4.81 -5.25
CA ILE A 242 -21.21 4.28 -4.27
C ILE A 242 -22.67 4.58 -4.65
N GLY A 243 -22.91 5.63 -5.45
CA GLY A 243 -24.21 5.98 -5.97
C GLY A 243 -24.79 4.98 -6.96
N ASP A 244 -24.01 3.98 -7.42
CA ASP A 244 -24.45 2.90 -8.31
C ASP A 244 -24.81 1.61 -7.57
N MET A 245 -24.67 1.61 -6.25
CA MET A 245 -24.93 0.45 -5.42
C MET A 245 -26.46 0.19 -5.30
N SER A 246 -26.87 -1.08 -5.33
CA SER A 246 -28.25 -1.48 -5.08
C SER A 246 -28.74 -1.10 -3.67
N LEU A 247 -30.03 -0.83 -3.50
CA LEU A 247 -30.62 -0.46 -2.19
C LEU A 247 -30.38 -1.53 -1.10
N SER A 248 -30.38 -2.81 -1.49
CA SER A 248 -30.12 -3.93 -0.56
C SER A 248 -28.67 -3.91 -0.07
N ALA A 249 -27.70 -3.69 -0.97
CA ALA A 249 -26.29 -3.55 -0.59
C ALA A 249 -26.06 -2.29 0.25
N GLN A 250 -26.73 -1.17 -0.08
CA GLN A 250 -26.68 0.07 0.73
C GLN A 250 -27.14 -0.19 2.18
N ALA A 251 -28.21 -0.98 2.40
CA ALA A 251 -28.68 -1.34 3.73
C ALA A 251 -27.64 -2.14 4.52
N LYS A 252 -26.95 -3.08 3.89
CA LYS A 252 -25.89 -3.87 4.55
C LYS A 252 -24.64 -3.02 4.85
N VAL A 253 -24.26 -2.08 3.94
CA VAL A 253 -23.18 -1.12 4.20
C VAL A 253 -23.54 -0.23 5.38
N LEU A 254 -24.79 0.24 5.47
CA LEU A 254 -25.27 1.03 6.61
C LEU A 254 -25.13 0.26 7.93
N ARG A 255 -25.51 -1.02 7.94
CA ARG A 255 -25.35 -1.88 9.13
C ARG A 255 -23.89 -2.04 9.51
N ALA A 256 -23.00 -2.28 8.54
CA ALA A 256 -21.55 -2.36 8.79
C ALA A 256 -20.99 -1.05 9.40
N LEU A 257 -21.50 0.11 8.95
CA LEU A 257 -21.13 1.44 9.49
C LEU A 257 -21.62 1.70 10.91
N GLN A 258 -22.76 1.12 11.30
CA GLN A 258 -23.41 1.35 12.58
C GLN A 258 -22.91 0.39 13.66
N GLU A 259 -22.83 -0.90 13.32
CA GLU A 259 -22.58 -1.97 14.27
C GLU A 259 -21.12 -2.47 14.28
N ASN A 260 -20.31 -2.06 13.30
CA ASN A 260 -18.97 -2.63 13.06
C ASN A 260 -18.99 -4.16 12.90
N LYS A 261 -20.07 -4.65 12.29
CA LYS A 261 -20.31 -6.07 12.03
C LYS A 261 -20.86 -6.26 10.64
N ILE A 262 -20.56 -7.40 10.06
CA ILE A 262 -21.10 -7.85 8.77
C ILE A 262 -21.63 -9.27 8.90
N GLN A 263 -22.46 -9.69 7.93
CA GLN A 263 -22.91 -11.06 7.76
C GLN A 263 -22.64 -11.49 6.33
N ARG A 264 -22.17 -12.70 6.12
CA ARG A 264 -22.02 -13.30 4.78
C ARG A 264 -23.40 -13.60 4.21
N VAL A 265 -23.51 -13.51 2.88
CA VAL A 265 -24.73 -13.90 2.18
C VAL A 265 -25.04 -15.38 2.48
N GLY A 266 -26.26 -15.66 2.92
CA GLY A 266 -26.69 -17.01 3.34
C GLY A 266 -26.28 -17.41 4.76
N SER A 267 -25.79 -16.48 5.59
CA SER A 267 -25.43 -16.74 6.98
C SER A 267 -25.92 -15.64 7.91
N ASP A 268 -26.43 -16.02 9.07
CA ASP A 268 -26.83 -15.09 10.13
C ASP A 268 -25.71 -14.82 11.15
N ARG A 269 -24.50 -15.40 10.92
CA ARG A 269 -23.37 -15.23 11.83
C ARG A 269 -22.77 -13.84 11.69
N ASP A 270 -22.72 -13.09 12.79
CA ASP A 270 -22.03 -11.81 12.88
C ASP A 270 -20.51 -11.97 12.87
N ILE A 271 -19.85 -11.21 12.00
CA ILE A 271 -18.40 -11.09 11.92
C ILE A 271 -18.03 -9.62 12.28
N LYS A 272 -17.28 -9.43 13.36
CA LYS A 272 -16.80 -8.10 13.76
C LYS A 272 -15.72 -7.63 12.81
N VAL A 273 -15.80 -6.39 12.37
CA VAL A 273 -14.83 -5.74 11.49
C VAL A 273 -14.51 -4.34 12.00
N ASN A 274 -13.24 -3.96 11.90
CA ASN A 274 -12.77 -2.61 12.22
C ASN A 274 -12.23 -1.97 10.93
N VAL A 275 -13.08 -1.31 10.16
CA VAL A 275 -12.74 -0.79 8.83
C VAL A 275 -13.01 0.71 8.78
N ARG A 276 -12.01 1.49 8.34
CA ARG A 276 -12.24 2.89 7.96
C ARG A 276 -12.89 2.93 6.58
N ILE A 277 -13.97 3.69 6.41
CA ILE A 277 -14.69 3.76 5.14
C ILE A 277 -14.45 5.12 4.48
N ILE A 278 -14.04 5.08 3.22
CA ILE A 278 -13.96 6.21 2.30
C ILE A 278 -14.87 5.86 1.13
N ALA A 279 -15.77 6.76 0.75
CA ALA A 279 -16.67 6.56 -0.39
C ALA A 279 -16.47 7.66 -1.42
N ALA A 280 -16.68 7.34 -2.69
CA ALA A 280 -16.67 8.33 -3.77
C ALA A 280 -17.86 8.16 -4.71
N THR A 281 -18.28 9.26 -5.35
CA THR A 281 -19.31 9.23 -6.38
C THR A 281 -19.22 10.45 -7.30
N ASN A 282 -19.65 10.27 -8.55
CA ASN A 282 -19.88 11.34 -9.50
C ASN A 282 -21.34 11.83 -9.48
N LYS A 283 -22.27 11.09 -8.83
CA LYS A 283 -23.70 11.40 -8.80
C LYS A 283 -24.03 12.47 -7.75
N ASP A 284 -25.07 13.23 -7.98
CA ASP A 284 -25.72 14.06 -6.98
C ASP A 284 -26.58 13.16 -6.08
N LEU A 285 -26.02 12.73 -4.94
CA LEU A 285 -26.72 11.85 -4.02
C LEU A 285 -28.02 12.45 -3.45
N LYS A 286 -28.10 13.79 -3.35
CA LYS A 286 -29.36 14.43 -2.91
C LYS A 286 -30.48 14.23 -3.93
N LYS A 287 -30.15 14.27 -5.22
CA LYS A 287 -31.07 13.94 -6.31
C LYS A 287 -31.42 12.46 -6.28
N GLU A 288 -30.44 11.57 -6.14
CA GLU A 288 -30.66 10.11 -6.05
C GLU A 288 -31.55 9.73 -4.86
N ILE A 289 -31.45 10.44 -3.71
CA ILE A 289 -32.33 10.25 -2.54
C ILE A 289 -33.74 10.62 -2.88
N LYS A 290 -34.00 11.80 -3.53
CA LYS A 290 -35.34 12.24 -3.92
C LYS A 290 -36.00 11.26 -4.90
N GLU A 291 -35.23 10.62 -5.74
CA GLU A 291 -35.68 9.66 -6.73
C GLU A 291 -35.72 8.21 -6.18
N GLY A 292 -35.48 8.01 -4.89
CA GLY A 292 -35.57 6.71 -4.22
C GLY A 292 -34.48 5.69 -4.60
N ARG A 293 -33.38 6.13 -5.24
CA ARG A 293 -32.25 5.25 -5.65
C ARG A 293 -31.11 5.21 -4.62
N PHE A 294 -31.07 6.16 -3.70
CA PHE A 294 -30.09 6.16 -2.62
C PHE A 294 -30.76 6.41 -1.27
N ARG A 295 -30.30 5.72 -0.23
CA ARG A 295 -30.87 5.84 1.11
C ARG A 295 -30.34 7.10 1.83
N GLU A 296 -31.22 7.89 2.38
CA GLU A 296 -30.88 9.11 3.12
C GLU A 296 -30.09 8.81 4.40
N ASP A 297 -30.44 7.73 5.11
CA ASP A 297 -29.76 7.30 6.32
C ASP A 297 -28.28 6.93 6.05
N LEU A 298 -28.01 6.25 4.94
CA LEU A 298 -26.64 5.93 4.51
C LEU A 298 -25.87 7.21 4.14
N TYR A 299 -26.50 8.16 3.43
CA TYR A 299 -25.88 9.43 3.07
C TYR A 299 -25.39 10.17 4.32
N HIS A 300 -26.23 10.34 5.34
CA HIS A 300 -25.85 11.02 6.58
C HIS A 300 -24.75 10.28 7.37
N ARG A 301 -24.67 8.98 7.24
CA ARG A 301 -23.61 8.19 7.87
C ARG A 301 -22.27 8.27 7.11
N LEU A 302 -22.28 8.42 5.79
CA LEU A 302 -21.06 8.55 4.98
C LEU A 302 -20.53 9.98 4.94
N ALA A 303 -21.39 10.97 4.85
CA ALA A 303 -21.06 12.38 4.63
C ALA A 303 -20.66 13.10 5.95
N VAL A 304 -19.81 12.48 6.77
CA VAL A 304 -19.25 13.14 7.97
C VAL A 304 -18.26 14.23 7.55
N ILE A 305 -17.37 13.88 6.62
CA ILE A 305 -16.49 14.84 5.94
C ILE A 305 -16.77 14.75 4.46
N LEU A 306 -17.06 15.89 3.83
CA LEU A 306 -17.31 15.98 2.40
C LEU A 306 -16.11 16.66 1.71
N ILE A 307 -15.49 15.96 0.76
CA ILE A 307 -14.42 16.51 -0.09
C ILE A 307 -14.94 16.61 -1.51
N LYS A 308 -15.09 17.82 -2.03
CA LYS A 308 -15.51 18.05 -3.42
C LYS A 308 -14.27 18.27 -4.29
N VAL A 309 -14.05 17.36 -5.25
CA VAL A 309 -12.95 17.47 -6.23
C VAL A 309 -13.46 18.25 -7.44
N PRO A 310 -12.83 19.40 -7.78
CA PRO A 310 -13.30 20.24 -8.87
C PRO A 310 -13.04 19.59 -10.24
N ALA A 311 -13.84 19.99 -11.23
CA ALA A 311 -13.56 19.68 -12.63
C ALA A 311 -12.26 20.35 -13.09
N LEU A 312 -11.63 19.84 -14.15
CA LEU A 312 -10.37 20.39 -14.66
C LEU A 312 -10.54 21.81 -15.19
N LYS A 313 -11.70 22.10 -15.79
CA LYS A 313 -12.05 23.46 -16.25
C LYS A 313 -12.14 24.51 -15.13
N ASP A 314 -12.37 24.09 -13.87
CA ASP A 314 -12.44 24.98 -12.70
C ASP A 314 -11.04 25.20 -12.08
N ARG A 315 -9.98 24.63 -12.69
CA ARG A 315 -8.57 24.73 -12.26
C ARG A 315 -7.61 24.69 -13.46
N ILE A 316 -7.89 25.51 -14.44
CA ILE A 316 -7.12 25.57 -15.71
C ILE A 316 -5.64 25.89 -15.50
N GLU A 317 -5.31 26.59 -14.42
CA GLU A 317 -3.93 26.90 -14.01
C GLU A 317 -3.09 25.64 -13.70
N ASP A 318 -3.71 24.51 -13.37
CA ASP A 318 -3.03 23.25 -13.14
C ASP A 318 -2.68 22.49 -14.44
N ILE A 319 -3.29 22.87 -15.59
CA ILE A 319 -3.10 22.16 -16.87
C ILE A 319 -1.64 22.09 -17.30
N PRO A 320 -0.83 23.17 -17.25
CA PRO A 320 0.57 23.09 -17.64
C PRO A 320 1.39 22.14 -16.76
N LEU A 321 1.12 22.12 -15.45
CA LEU A 321 1.76 21.21 -14.49
C LEU A 321 1.41 19.75 -14.78
N LEU A 322 0.13 19.49 -15.07
CA LEU A 322 -0.37 18.16 -15.42
C LEU A 322 0.21 17.66 -16.75
N ILE A 323 0.31 18.52 -17.79
CA ILE A 323 0.95 18.19 -19.07
C ILE A 323 2.40 17.77 -18.82
N ASN A 324 3.18 18.59 -18.11
CA ASN A 324 4.58 18.30 -17.83
C ASN A 324 4.75 16.98 -17.04
N TYR A 325 3.90 16.76 -16.04
CA TYR A 325 3.90 15.52 -15.28
C TYR A 325 3.59 14.29 -16.15
N PHE A 326 2.52 14.34 -16.96
CA PHE A 326 2.14 13.23 -17.82
C PHE A 326 3.17 12.98 -18.92
N THR A 327 3.73 14.02 -19.50
CA THR A 327 4.82 13.89 -20.50
C THR A 327 5.99 13.07 -19.93
N LYS A 328 6.46 13.43 -18.74
CA LYS A 328 7.55 12.69 -18.07
C LYS A 328 7.18 11.27 -17.73
N LYS A 329 5.98 11.08 -17.18
CA LYS A 329 5.51 9.77 -16.72
C LYS A 329 5.29 8.82 -17.89
N ILE A 330 4.60 9.25 -18.94
CA ILE A 330 4.33 8.43 -20.13
C ILE A 330 5.62 8.09 -20.86
N ALA A 331 6.52 9.08 -21.02
CA ALA A 331 7.83 8.85 -21.64
C ALA A 331 8.63 7.76 -20.89
N LEU A 332 8.62 7.79 -19.56
CA LEU A 332 9.29 6.79 -18.72
C LEU A 332 8.61 5.40 -18.79
N ASP A 333 7.27 5.38 -18.73
CA ASP A 333 6.50 4.13 -18.68
C ASP A 333 6.52 3.37 -20.01
N GLN A 334 6.49 4.10 -21.14
CA GLN A 334 6.42 3.52 -22.49
C GLN A 334 7.78 3.48 -23.22
N GLY A 335 8.83 4.06 -22.63
CA GLY A 335 10.15 4.15 -23.27
C GLY A 335 10.19 5.03 -24.53
N VAL A 336 9.24 6.00 -24.64
CA VAL A 336 9.21 6.96 -25.74
C VAL A 336 9.99 8.21 -25.38
N ALA A 337 10.45 8.96 -26.43
CA ALA A 337 11.17 10.20 -26.22
C ALA A 337 10.25 11.25 -25.54
N GLN A 338 10.78 11.94 -24.55
CA GLN A 338 10.10 13.08 -23.97
C GLN A 338 10.05 14.22 -24.99
N LYS A 339 8.83 14.73 -25.28
CA LYS A 339 8.61 15.85 -26.20
C LYS A 339 8.36 17.15 -25.43
N GLU A 340 8.71 18.26 -26.03
CA GLU A 340 8.47 19.59 -25.48
C GLU A 340 7.12 20.13 -26.02
N PHE A 341 6.25 20.57 -25.12
CA PHE A 341 5.01 21.29 -25.51
C PHE A 341 5.30 22.78 -25.64
N LEU A 342 5.05 23.34 -26.83
CA LEU A 342 5.21 24.76 -27.04
C LEU A 342 4.14 25.56 -26.27
N PRO A 343 4.42 26.80 -25.82
CA PRO A 343 3.47 27.60 -25.05
C PRO A 343 2.11 27.74 -25.74
N GLU A 344 2.09 27.93 -27.05
CA GLU A 344 0.87 28.04 -27.87
C GLU A 344 0.02 26.76 -27.90
N ALA A 345 0.67 25.59 -27.78
CA ALA A 345 -0.02 24.32 -27.66
C ALA A 345 -0.68 24.18 -26.29
N ILE A 346 0.06 24.59 -25.24
CA ILE A 346 -0.47 24.56 -23.85
C ILE A 346 -1.65 25.54 -23.72
N ASP A 347 -1.55 26.74 -24.27
CA ASP A 347 -2.63 27.74 -24.21
C ASP A 347 -3.90 27.22 -24.92
N LEU A 348 -3.73 26.58 -26.09
CA LEU A 348 -4.86 25.98 -26.78
C LEU A 348 -5.50 24.84 -25.94
N LEU A 349 -4.70 24.03 -25.24
CA LEU A 349 -5.20 22.97 -24.36
C LEU A 349 -5.93 23.52 -23.13
N LYS A 350 -5.66 24.74 -22.68
CA LYS A 350 -6.42 25.39 -21.60
C LYS A 350 -7.85 25.75 -22.00
N ASP A 351 -8.08 25.99 -23.28
CA ASP A 351 -9.40 26.38 -23.82
C ASP A 351 -10.36 25.21 -24.04
N TYR A 352 -9.91 23.97 -23.83
CA TYR A 352 -10.75 22.78 -23.99
C TYR A 352 -11.65 22.58 -22.78
N ASP A 353 -12.87 22.07 -23.02
CA ASP A 353 -13.87 21.81 -21.98
C ASP A 353 -13.52 20.69 -21.00
N TRP A 354 -12.63 19.77 -21.39
CA TRP A 354 -12.18 18.63 -20.60
C TRP A 354 -13.30 17.86 -19.92
N THR A 355 -14.30 17.40 -20.68
CA THR A 355 -15.45 16.65 -20.15
C THR A 355 -15.04 15.37 -19.43
N GLY A 356 -13.95 14.70 -19.84
CA GLY A 356 -13.31 13.57 -19.17
C GLY A 356 -12.24 13.95 -18.16
N ASN A 357 -12.04 15.26 -17.90
CA ASN A 357 -11.14 15.81 -16.90
C ASN A 357 -9.67 15.36 -17.07
N ILE A 358 -8.99 15.00 -15.98
CA ILE A 358 -7.58 14.58 -16.00
C ILE A 358 -7.39 13.28 -16.80
N ARG A 359 -8.38 12.38 -16.81
CA ARG A 359 -8.30 11.15 -17.61
C ARG A 359 -8.25 11.46 -19.11
N GLU A 360 -9.06 12.41 -19.57
CA GLU A 360 -9.05 12.88 -20.94
C GLU A 360 -7.74 13.61 -21.27
N LEU A 361 -7.30 14.53 -20.41
CA LEU A 361 -6.03 15.25 -20.58
C LEU A 361 -4.86 14.28 -20.72
N ARG A 362 -4.77 13.25 -19.85
CA ARG A 362 -3.72 12.23 -19.94
C ARG A 362 -3.74 11.51 -21.29
N ASN A 363 -4.91 11.11 -21.76
CA ASN A 363 -5.05 10.40 -23.04
C ASN A 363 -4.66 11.31 -24.23
N VAL A 364 -5.00 12.60 -24.17
CA VAL A 364 -4.59 13.59 -25.18
C VAL A 364 -3.08 13.80 -25.17
N VAL A 365 -2.46 13.96 -24.00
CA VAL A 365 -1.00 14.06 -23.88
C VAL A 365 -0.33 12.81 -24.42
N GLU A 366 -0.81 11.62 -24.09
CA GLU A 366 -0.29 10.35 -24.60
C GLU A 366 -0.36 10.29 -26.14
N ARG A 367 -1.49 10.67 -26.72
CA ARG A 367 -1.69 10.72 -28.18
C ARG A 367 -0.74 11.70 -28.84
N LEU A 368 -0.54 12.88 -28.25
CA LEU A 368 0.39 13.89 -28.76
C LEU A 368 1.86 13.45 -28.66
N LEU A 369 2.21 12.68 -27.63
CA LEU A 369 3.54 12.09 -27.52
C LEU A 369 3.80 11.00 -28.58
N ILE A 370 2.78 10.25 -28.96
CA ILE A 370 2.89 9.21 -29.99
C ILE A 370 2.91 9.83 -31.39
N LEU A 371 1.92 10.67 -31.71
CA LEU A 371 1.64 11.11 -33.08
C LEU A 371 2.26 12.47 -33.43
N GLY A 372 2.54 13.35 -32.47
CA GLY A 372 3.09 14.68 -32.70
C GLY A 372 4.59 14.65 -33.04
N GLU A 373 5.13 15.78 -33.41
CA GLU A 373 6.54 16.00 -33.64
C GLU A 373 7.35 16.11 -32.34
N ASN A 374 8.69 16.27 -32.43
CA ASN A 374 9.57 16.44 -31.25
C ASN A 374 9.20 17.65 -30.39
N LYS A 375 8.64 18.68 -31.00
CA LYS A 375 8.03 19.83 -30.34
C LYS A 375 6.55 19.86 -30.68
N VAL A 376 5.72 19.63 -29.69
CA VAL A 376 4.26 19.64 -29.87
C VAL A 376 3.79 21.08 -30.08
N SER A 377 3.29 21.36 -31.27
CA SER A 377 2.82 22.69 -31.72
C SER A 377 1.30 22.80 -31.57
N LYS A 378 0.78 24.03 -31.79
CA LYS A 378 -0.66 24.30 -31.89
C LYS A 378 -1.32 23.47 -33.00
N ASN A 379 -0.62 23.18 -34.10
CA ASN A 379 -1.14 22.38 -35.19
C ASN A 379 -1.29 20.89 -34.77
N ASP A 380 -0.32 20.36 -34.05
CA ASP A 380 -0.42 19.00 -33.51
C ASP A 380 -1.64 18.82 -32.58
N VAL A 381 -1.88 19.83 -31.72
CA VAL A 381 -3.04 19.85 -30.86
C VAL A 381 -4.35 19.85 -31.66
N LYS A 382 -4.45 20.68 -32.71
CA LYS A 382 -5.63 20.75 -33.60
C LYS A 382 -5.86 19.43 -34.32
N LEU A 383 -4.80 18.74 -34.75
CA LEU A 383 -4.91 17.49 -35.50
C LEU A 383 -5.21 16.29 -34.61
N PHE A 384 -4.61 16.23 -33.42
CA PHE A 384 -4.59 15.02 -32.61
C PHE A 384 -5.29 15.13 -31.25
N ALA A 385 -5.64 16.34 -30.76
CA ALA A 385 -6.33 16.48 -29.48
C ALA A 385 -7.86 16.44 -29.63
N SER A 386 -8.42 16.81 -30.81
CA SER A 386 -9.85 16.68 -31.09
C SER A 386 -10.27 15.20 -31.14
N LYS A 387 -11.49 14.91 -30.65
CA LYS A 387 -12.10 13.59 -30.71
C LYS A 387 -12.32 13.12 -32.13
#